data_1ba35e093f91e0041bb1549a48335d1e
#
_entry.id   1ba35e093f91e0041bb1549a48335d1e
#
_cell.length_a   1.000
_cell.length_b   1.000
_cell.length_c   1.000
_cell.angle_alpha   90.00
_cell.angle_beta   90.00
_cell.angle_gamma   90.00
#
_symmetry.space_group_name_H-M   'P 1'
#
loop_
_entity.id
_entity.type
_entity.pdbx_description
1 polymer ?
#
loop_
_entity_poly.entity_id
_entity_poly.type
_entity_poly.pdbx_seq_one_letter_code
_entity_poly.pdbx_strand_id
1 'polypeptide(L)'
;MYIDSVDNDCKVEDNTIGNNDEYGIVLHSANYNYLWNNTLYSNDLKDLQIETQSSSNFAIGTTFSSIGVDGSSDLTIREYFVLDVNDASGNNMSGIDIKVMEDDTLKYASSYFGGGDPKTDSYGTVETFLIDYVIYDRESTPTTIPTNVSVRSHDWVEILSLIHI
;
A
#
# COMPACT_ATOMS: atom_id res chain seq x y z
N MET A 1 16.27 -10.39 12.01
CA MET A 1 15.12 -10.40 12.97
C MET A 1 14.22 -11.57 12.63
N TYR A 2 13.75 -12.30 13.63
CA TYR A 2 12.91 -13.49 13.45
C TYR A 2 11.62 -13.34 14.25
N ILE A 3 10.47 -13.52 13.59
CA ILE A 3 9.12 -13.47 14.17
C ILE A 3 8.49 -14.83 13.95
N ASP A 4 8.17 -15.54 15.02
CA ASP A 4 7.73 -16.93 14.99
C ASP A 4 6.26 -17.08 15.45
N SER A 5 5.72 -18.24 15.30
CA SER A 5 4.34 -18.74 15.40
C SER A 5 3.49 -18.27 16.58
N VAL A 6 4.09 -17.70 17.60
CA VAL A 6 3.37 -17.13 18.77
C VAL A 6 3.17 -15.62 18.66
N ASP A 7 3.78 -14.98 17.66
CA ASP A 7 3.82 -13.53 17.51
C ASP A 7 2.89 -13.09 16.36
N ASN A 8 1.59 -13.12 16.62
CA ASN A 8 0.60 -12.54 15.72
C ASN A 8 0.29 -11.09 16.14
N ASP A 9 -0.14 -10.27 15.20
CA ASP A 9 -0.48 -8.85 15.40
C ASP A 9 0.71 -7.99 15.88
N CYS A 10 1.94 -8.42 15.59
CA CYS A 10 3.13 -7.63 15.88
C CYS A 10 3.29 -6.46 14.91
N LYS A 11 3.81 -5.35 15.41
CA LYS A 11 4.24 -4.23 14.60
C LYS A 11 5.76 -4.08 14.68
N VAL A 12 6.41 -4.12 13.53
CA VAL A 12 7.84 -3.78 13.36
C VAL A 12 7.89 -2.47 12.62
N GLU A 13 8.38 -1.40 13.26
CA GLU A 13 8.33 -0.07 12.65
C GLU A 13 9.62 0.70 12.76
N ASP A 14 9.87 1.55 11.74
CA ASP A 14 10.95 2.54 11.69
C ASP A 14 12.35 1.94 11.89
N ASN A 15 12.57 0.69 11.43
CA ASN A 15 13.87 0.03 11.55
C ASN A 15 14.66 0.12 10.24
N THR A 16 15.97 0.16 10.40
CA THR A 16 16.94 -0.02 9.32
C THR A 16 17.70 -1.32 9.60
N ILE A 17 17.52 -2.34 8.75
CA ILE A 17 18.04 -3.69 8.94
C ILE A 17 18.83 -4.11 7.69
N GLY A 18 20.13 -4.30 7.82
CA GLY A 18 20.95 -4.64 6.68
C GLY A 18 22.29 -5.25 7.06
N ASN A 19 23.00 -5.76 6.03
CA ASN A 19 24.31 -6.38 6.13
C ASN A 19 24.35 -7.58 7.10
N ASN A 20 23.28 -8.38 7.12
CA ASN A 20 23.25 -9.63 7.86
C ASN A 20 23.67 -10.80 6.96
N ASP A 21 24.35 -11.80 7.52
CA ASP A 21 24.86 -12.99 6.81
C ASP A 21 23.73 -13.90 6.26
N GLU A 22 22.48 -13.68 6.66
CA GLU A 22 21.34 -14.46 6.21
C GLU A 22 20.18 -13.53 5.80
N TYR A 23 19.24 -13.27 6.71
CA TYR A 23 18.01 -12.55 6.45
C TYR A 23 17.93 -11.22 7.21
N GLY A 24 17.23 -10.24 6.63
CA GLY A 24 16.83 -9.04 7.34
C GLY A 24 15.71 -9.35 8.34
N ILE A 25 14.51 -9.64 7.82
CA ILE A 25 13.33 -10.07 8.60
C ILE A 25 12.85 -11.42 8.09
N VAL A 26 12.51 -12.32 9.01
CA VAL A 26 11.80 -13.58 8.72
C VAL A 26 10.48 -13.59 9.47
N LEU A 27 9.38 -13.86 8.74
CA LEU A 27 8.09 -14.22 9.31
C LEU A 27 7.91 -15.74 9.14
N HIS A 28 7.88 -16.49 10.23
CA HIS A 28 7.77 -17.94 10.25
C HIS A 28 6.53 -18.38 11.02
N SER A 29 5.55 -18.98 10.36
CA SER A 29 4.24 -19.31 10.96
C SER A 29 3.57 -18.11 11.64
N ALA A 30 3.85 -16.92 11.19
CA ALA A 30 3.48 -15.66 11.82
C ALA A 30 2.41 -14.94 10.98
N ASN A 31 1.28 -14.56 11.61
CA ASN A 31 0.12 -14.02 10.90
C ASN A 31 -0.24 -12.62 11.42
N TYR A 32 -0.90 -11.82 10.56
CA TYR A 32 -1.43 -10.50 10.88
C TYR A 32 -0.38 -9.49 11.35
N ASN A 33 0.88 -9.63 10.91
CA ASN A 33 1.95 -8.73 11.32
C ASN A 33 2.06 -7.53 10.36
N TYR A 34 2.52 -6.41 10.91
CA TYR A 34 2.69 -5.16 10.19
C TYR A 34 4.17 -4.75 10.17
N LEU A 35 4.75 -4.68 8.97
CA LEU A 35 6.07 -4.11 8.74
C LEU A 35 5.88 -2.67 8.26
N TRP A 36 6.15 -1.69 9.13
CA TRP A 36 5.83 -0.29 8.88
C TRP A 36 7.09 0.57 8.77
N ASN A 37 7.25 1.28 7.65
CA ASN A 37 8.38 2.20 7.43
C ASN A 37 9.77 1.60 7.69
N ASN A 38 9.98 0.30 7.40
CA ASN A 38 11.29 -0.30 7.56
C ASN A 38 12.12 -0.17 6.28
N THR A 39 13.43 -0.08 6.44
CA THR A 39 14.38 -0.16 5.32
C THR A 39 15.23 -1.42 5.49
N LEU A 40 15.06 -2.37 4.58
CA LEU A 40 15.79 -3.63 4.57
C LEU A 40 16.72 -3.65 3.36
N TYR A 41 18.01 -3.94 3.56
CA TYR A 41 19.00 -3.88 2.48
C TYR A 41 20.22 -4.77 2.71
N SER A 42 20.78 -5.26 1.60
CA SER A 42 22.09 -5.97 1.59
C SER A 42 22.19 -7.13 2.60
N ASN A 43 21.10 -7.89 2.78
CA ASN A 43 21.14 -9.12 3.55
C ASN A 43 21.46 -10.28 2.61
N ASP A 44 22.38 -11.18 2.97
CA ASP A 44 23.00 -12.13 2.05
C ASP A 44 22.03 -13.09 1.38
N LEU A 45 21.02 -13.57 2.10
CA LEU A 45 20.01 -14.46 1.53
C LEU A 45 18.79 -13.68 1.02
N LYS A 46 18.03 -13.04 1.91
CA LYS A 46 16.88 -12.20 1.58
C LYS A 46 16.74 -11.05 2.56
N ASP A 47 16.29 -9.91 2.07
CA ASP A 47 15.92 -8.79 2.94
C ASP A 47 14.66 -9.14 3.74
N LEU A 48 13.68 -9.79 3.09
CA LEU A 48 12.44 -10.21 3.72
C LEU A 48 12.12 -11.67 3.32
N GLN A 49 11.87 -12.53 4.30
CA GLN A 49 11.45 -13.92 4.09
C GLN A 49 10.12 -14.17 4.79
N ILE A 50 9.16 -14.73 4.06
CA ILE A 50 7.81 -15.10 4.55
C ILE A 50 7.65 -16.60 4.31
N GLU A 51 7.44 -17.37 5.37
CA GLU A 51 7.45 -18.82 5.22
C GLU A 51 6.53 -19.54 6.22
N THR A 52 6.28 -20.81 5.93
CA THR A 52 5.60 -21.75 6.84
C THR A 52 4.20 -21.27 7.23
N GLN A 53 3.30 -21.10 6.22
CA GLN A 53 1.91 -20.67 6.41
C GLN A 53 1.75 -19.29 7.10
N SER A 54 2.71 -18.41 6.89
CA SER A 54 2.60 -17.01 7.33
C SER A 54 1.65 -16.25 6.42
N SER A 55 0.54 -15.77 6.95
CA SER A 55 -0.52 -15.15 6.14
C SER A 55 -1.07 -13.86 6.73
N SER A 56 -1.74 -13.08 5.88
CA SER A 56 -2.34 -11.80 6.27
C SER A 56 -1.33 -10.83 6.88
N ASN A 57 -0.09 -10.85 6.37
CA ASN A 57 0.96 -9.94 6.77
C ASN A 57 1.00 -8.73 5.83
N PHE A 58 1.35 -7.57 6.35
CA PHE A 58 1.33 -6.31 5.61
C PHE A 58 2.67 -5.60 5.70
N ALA A 59 3.13 -5.07 4.56
CA ALA A 59 4.25 -4.13 4.51
C ALA A 59 3.73 -2.76 4.03
N ILE A 60 3.97 -1.72 4.82
CA ILE A 60 3.48 -0.35 4.59
C ILE A 60 4.68 0.59 4.64
N GLY A 61 4.97 1.30 3.55
CA GLY A 61 6.16 2.16 3.48
C GLY A 61 7.48 1.42 3.73
N THR A 62 7.48 0.09 3.67
CA THR A 62 8.66 -0.75 3.93
C THR A 62 9.36 -1.08 2.62
N THR A 63 10.65 -0.76 2.54
CA THR A 63 11.48 -1.01 1.35
C THR A 63 12.37 -2.24 1.55
N PHE A 64 12.49 -3.04 0.49
CA PHE A 64 13.39 -4.21 0.42
C PHE A 64 13.82 -4.45 -1.03
N SER A 65 15.00 -4.99 -1.24
CA SER A 65 15.52 -5.32 -2.58
C SER A 65 15.33 -6.78 -2.95
N SER A 66 15.16 -7.64 -1.95
CA SER A 66 14.98 -9.08 -2.16
C SER A 66 13.94 -9.66 -1.21
N ILE A 67 13.03 -10.46 -1.77
CA ILE A 67 11.98 -11.14 -1.01
C ILE A 67 11.92 -12.62 -1.34
N GLY A 68 11.58 -13.44 -0.36
CA GLY A 68 11.17 -14.83 -0.53
C GLY A 68 9.81 -15.04 0.10
N VAL A 69 8.88 -15.64 -0.65
CA VAL A 69 7.57 -16.06 -0.14
C VAL A 69 7.38 -17.51 -0.54
N ASP A 70 7.14 -18.39 0.43
CA ASP A 70 6.94 -19.80 0.16
C ASP A 70 5.53 -20.11 -0.37
N GLY A 71 5.33 -21.34 -0.90
CA GLY A 71 4.08 -21.79 -1.51
C GLY A 71 2.89 -21.92 -0.54
N SER A 72 3.03 -21.50 0.71
CA SER A 72 1.98 -21.56 1.74
C SER A 72 1.72 -20.22 2.44
N SER A 73 2.44 -19.18 2.03
CA SER A 73 2.49 -17.89 2.72
C SER A 73 2.08 -16.75 1.80
N ASP A 74 1.71 -15.62 2.38
CA ASP A 74 1.38 -14.40 1.64
C ASP A 74 1.89 -13.12 2.33
N LEU A 75 2.07 -12.07 1.53
CA LEU A 75 2.36 -10.71 1.97
C LEU A 75 1.61 -9.70 1.09
N THR A 76 0.93 -8.77 1.70
CA THR A 76 0.33 -7.62 1.00
C THR A 76 1.16 -6.36 1.23
N ILE A 77 1.59 -5.73 0.14
CA ILE A 77 2.19 -4.39 0.18
C ILE A 77 1.07 -3.38 0.10
N ARG A 78 1.02 -2.46 1.08
CA ARG A 78 0.10 -1.32 1.12
C ARG A 78 0.85 -0.04 0.92
N GLU A 79 0.25 0.85 0.14
CA GLU A 79 0.78 2.19 -0.09
C GLU A 79 -0.24 3.26 0.28
N TYR A 80 0.25 4.45 0.58
CA TYR A 80 -0.61 5.60 0.79
C TYR A 80 -1.11 6.13 -0.54
N PHE A 81 -2.42 6.13 -0.70
CA PHE A 81 -3.05 6.78 -1.85
C PHE A 81 -3.04 8.29 -1.66
N VAL A 82 -2.43 9.00 -2.61
CA VAL A 82 -2.39 10.47 -2.67
C VAL A 82 -2.93 10.90 -4.02
N LEU A 83 -3.86 11.84 -4.01
CA LEU A 83 -4.49 12.38 -5.22
C LEU A 83 -4.43 13.90 -5.22
N ASP A 84 -3.85 14.47 -6.27
CA ASP A 84 -3.88 15.90 -6.57
C ASP A 84 -4.73 16.15 -7.80
N VAL A 85 -5.73 17.02 -7.70
CA VAL A 85 -6.62 17.39 -8.80
C VAL A 85 -6.38 18.83 -9.19
N ASN A 86 -5.96 19.04 -10.44
CA ASN A 86 -5.65 20.34 -10.99
C ASN A 86 -6.40 20.57 -12.31
N ASP A 87 -6.62 21.84 -12.65
CA ASP A 87 -7.07 22.24 -13.98
C ASP A 87 -5.93 22.16 -15.03
N ALA A 88 -6.23 22.37 -16.30
CA ALA A 88 -5.24 22.33 -17.39
C ALA A 88 -4.15 23.40 -17.28
N SER A 89 -4.32 24.40 -16.42
CA SER A 89 -3.32 25.45 -16.12
C SER A 89 -2.48 25.12 -14.88
N GLY A 90 -2.74 23.99 -14.22
CA GLY A 90 -2.04 23.55 -13.01
C GLY A 90 -2.58 24.15 -11.70
N ASN A 91 -3.76 24.79 -11.72
CA ASN A 91 -4.36 25.30 -10.49
C ASN A 91 -5.13 24.20 -9.76
N ASN A 92 -5.02 24.19 -8.43
CA ASN A 92 -5.70 23.24 -7.57
C ASN A 92 -7.23 23.36 -7.70
N MET A 93 -7.92 22.24 -7.80
CA MET A 93 -9.36 22.19 -7.93
C MET A 93 -10.03 21.68 -6.66
N SER A 94 -10.69 22.59 -5.94
CA SER A 94 -11.48 22.27 -4.74
C SER A 94 -12.90 21.83 -5.08
N GLY A 95 -13.51 21.02 -4.22
CA GLY A 95 -14.93 20.63 -4.34
C GLY A 95 -15.20 19.59 -5.43
N ILE A 96 -14.19 18.90 -5.91
CA ILE A 96 -14.29 17.85 -6.92
C ILE A 96 -14.75 16.55 -6.27
N ASP A 97 -15.72 15.89 -6.88
CA ASP A 97 -16.17 14.57 -6.43
C ASP A 97 -15.20 13.48 -6.91
N ILE A 98 -14.80 12.60 -5.98
CA ILE A 98 -13.83 11.52 -6.21
C ILE A 98 -14.47 10.17 -5.86
N LYS A 99 -14.14 9.14 -6.64
CA LYS A 99 -14.38 7.73 -6.31
C LYS A 99 -13.12 6.94 -6.58
N VAL A 100 -12.71 6.12 -5.63
CA VAL A 100 -11.58 5.19 -5.76
C VAL A 100 -12.06 3.77 -5.53
N MET A 101 -11.76 2.90 -6.49
CA MET A 101 -12.01 1.47 -6.44
C MET A 101 -10.67 0.73 -6.47
N GLU A 102 -10.51 -0.24 -5.60
CA GLU A 102 -9.39 -1.17 -5.59
C GLU A 102 -9.93 -2.58 -5.83
N ASP A 103 -9.55 -3.19 -6.94
CA ASP A 103 -10.04 -4.51 -7.36
C ASP A 103 -11.56 -4.69 -7.12
N ASP A 104 -12.38 -3.77 -7.68
CA ASP A 104 -13.84 -3.68 -7.51
C ASP A 104 -14.34 -3.38 -6.08
N THR A 105 -13.45 -3.18 -5.11
CA THR A 105 -13.80 -2.77 -3.75
C THR A 105 -13.80 -1.26 -3.62
N LEU A 106 -14.89 -0.69 -3.09
CA LEU A 106 -14.98 0.76 -2.85
C LEU A 106 -14.08 1.14 -1.67
N LYS A 107 -13.10 2.02 -1.92
CA LYS A 107 -12.20 2.55 -0.88
C LYS A 107 -12.53 4.00 -0.51
N TYR A 108 -13.02 4.79 -1.45
CA TYR A 108 -13.36 6.19 -1.25
C TYR A 108 -14.49 6.60 -2.19
N ALA A 109 -15.49 7.33 -1.69
CA ALA A 109 -16.54 7.92 -2.53
C ALA A 109 -17.11 9.18 -1.92
N SER A 110 -17.02 10.29 -2.61
CA SER A 110 -17.73 11.52 -2.25
C SER A 110 -19.22 11.46 -2.64
N SER A 111 -19.95 12.46 -2.22
CA SER A 111 -21.43 12.49 -2.25
C SER A 111 -22.04 12.22 -3.63
N TYR A 112 -21.42 12.70 -4.71
CA TYR A 112 -21.92 12.43 -6.07
C TYR A 112 -21.91 10.93 -6.41
N PHE A 113 -20.93 10.20 -5.93
CA PHE A 113 -20.79 8.76 -6.15
C PHE A 113 -21.52 7.91 -5.08
N GLY A 114 -22.33 8.56 -4.24
CA GLY A 114 -23.17 7.90 -3.23
C GLY A 114 -22.46 7.58 -1.91
N GLY A 115 -21.26 8.11 -1.71
CA GLY A 115 -20.49 7.96 -0.48
C GLY A 115 -20.64 9.16 0.48
N GLY A 116 -19.91 9.09 1.59
CA GLY A 116 -19.86 10.13 2.62
C GLY A 116 -18.50 10.82 2.74
N ASP A 117 -17.52 10.41 1.93
CA ASP A 117 -16.18 10.97 2.00
C ASP A 117 -16.12 12.40 1.48
N PRO A 118 -15.20 13.24 1.98
CA PRO A 118 -15.05 14.62 1.54
C PRO A 118 -14.74 14.71 0.03
N LYS A 119 -15.08 15.84 -0.57
CA LYS A 119 -14.57 16.25 -1.87
C LYS A 119 -13.14 16.78 -1.71
N THR A 120 -12.46 17.05 -2.83
CA THR A 120 -11.13 17.67 -2.77
C THR A 120 -11.18 18.98 -1.96
N ASP A 121 -10.15 19.20 -1.19
CA ASP A 121 -9.96 20.40 -0.36
C ASP A 121 -9.47 21.61 -1.19
N SER A 122 -9.04 22.69 -0.51
CA SER A 122 -8.52 23.90 -1.17
C SER A 122 -7.18 23.68 -1.88
N TYR A 123 -6.50 22.59 -1.62
CA TYR A 123 -5.26 22.21 -2.28
C TYR A 123 -5.50 21.23 -3.43
N GLY A 124 -6.76 20.87 -3.72
CA GLY A 124 -7.09 19.88 -4.74
C GLY A 124 -6.89 18.44 -4.30
N THR A 125 -6.68 18.21 -3.01
CA THR A 125 -6.35 16.88 -2.47
C THR A 125 -7.52 16.23 -1.74
N VAL A 126 -7.47 14.91 -1.57
CA VAL A 126 -8.34 14.15 -0.69
C VAL A 126 -7.54 13.64 0.51
N GLU A 127 -8.25 13.25 1.58
CA GLU A 127 -7.62 12.61 2.72
C GLU A 127 -6.87 11.36 2.29
N THR A 128 -5.63 11.22 2.76
CA THR A 128 -4.77 10.07 2.46
C THR A 128 -5.28 8.81 3.15
N PHE A 129 -5.34 7.70 2.43
CA PHE A 129 -5.72 6.39 2.94
C PHE A 129 -4.85 5.29 2.35
N LEU A 130 -4.89 4.09 2.93
CA LEU A 130 -4.11 2.95 2.45
C LEU A 130 -4.88 2.18 1.38
N ILE A 131 -4.15 1.79 0.33
CA ILE A 131 -4.59 0.83 -0.67
C ILE A 131 -3.68 -0.40 -0.68
N ASP A 132 -4.24 -1.55 -1.03
CA ASP A 132 -3.46 -2.74 -1.32
C ASP A 132 -2.88 -2.59 -2.74
N TYR A 133 -1.55 -2.53 -2.83
CA TYR A 133 -0.87 -2.22 -4.09
C TYR A 133 -0.34 -3.47 -4.79
N VAL A 134 0.29 -4.37 -4.04
CA VAL A 134 0.87 -5.62 -4.52
C VAL A 134 0.61 -6.75 -3.55
N ILE A 135 0.27 -7.91 -4.06
CA ILE A 135 0.19 -9.15 -3.27
C ILE A 135 1.24 -10.13 -3.76
N TYR A 136 1.99 -10.69 -2.83
CA TYR A 136 2.76 -11.91 -2.98
C TYR A 136 1.93 -13.04 -2.38
N ASP A 137 1.26 -13.80 -3.24
CA ASP A 137 0.42 -14.95 -2.81
C ASP A 137 1.11 -16.24 -3.20
N ARG A 138 1.64 -16.94 -2.19
CA ARG A 138 2.30 -18.26 -2.31
C ARG A 138 3.47 -18.33 -3.29
N GLU A 139 4.03 -17.21 -3.63
CA GLU A 139 5.17 -17.11 -4.53
C GLU A 139 5.90 -15.76 -4.36
N SER A 140 7.15 -15.72 -4.80
CA SER A 140 7.94 -14.49 -4.77
C SER A 140 7.67 -13.56 -5.98
N THR A 141 6.73 -13.92 -6.85
CA THR A 141 6.32 -13.08 -7.98
C THR A 141 5.09 -12.27 -7.58
N PRO A 142 5.15 -10.94 -7.64
CA PRO A 142 4.04 -10.10 -7.19
C PRO A 142 2.91 -10.02 -8.21
N THR A 143 1.69 -9.92 -7.70
CA THR A 143 0.51 -9.52 -8.45
C THR A 143 0.12 -8.10 -8.06
N THR A 144 0.07 -7.18 -9.04
CA THR A 144 -0.38 -5.81 -8.81
C THR A 144 -1.90 -5.76 -8.72
N ILE A 145 -2.41 -5.01 -7.74
CA ILE A 145 -3.83 -4.79 -7.54
C ILE A 145 -4.24 -3.51 -8.30
N PRO A 146 -5.20 -3.58 -9.23
CA PRO A 146 -5.59 -2.40 -10.00
C PRO A 146 -6.37 -1.41 -9.13
N THR A 147 -5.99 -0.14 -9.21
CA THR A 147 -6.71 0.98 -8.57
C THR A 147 -7.31 1.87 -9.65
N ASN A 148 -8.62 2.05 -9.62
CA ASN A 148 -9.36 2.87 -10.55
C ASN A 148 -9.88 4.14 -9.87
N VAL A 149 -9.59 5.30 -10.46
CA VAL A 149 -10.03 6.59 -9.97
C VAL A 149 -11.04 7.22 -10.94
N SER A 150 -12.18 7.67 -10.41
CA SER A 150 -13.17 8.44 -11.14
C SER A 150 -13.25 9.85 -10.55
N VAL A 151 -13.15 10.85 -11.39
CA VAL A 151 -13.16 12.27 -11.02
C VAL A 151 -14.32 12.97 -11.68
N ARG A 152 -15.06 13.83 -10.95
CA ARG A 152 -16.13 14.64 -11.51
C ARG A 152 -16.12 16.08 -10.99
N SER A 153 -16.05 17.02 -11.93
CA SER A 153 -16.33 18.44 -11.70
C SER A 153 -17.79 18.76 -12.00
N HIS A 154 -18.37 19.73 -11.29
CA HIS A 154 -19.67 20.30 -11.62
C HIS A 154 -19.61 21.27 -12.82
N ASP A 155 -18.46 21.86 -13.05
CA ASP A 155 -18.21 22.74 -14.18
C ASP A 155 -17.51 21.98 -15.29
N TRP A 156 -17.76 22.35 -16.54
CA TRP A 156 -17.11 21.75 -17.71
C TRP A 156 -15.66 22.26 -17.84
N VAL A 157 -14.81 21.86 -16.88
CA VAL A 157 -13.40 22.20 -16.84
C VAL A 157 -12.60 20.95 -17.17
N GLU A 158 -11.56 21.09 -17.98
CA GLU A 158 -10.61 20.01 -18.22
C GLU A 158 -9.85 19.70 -16.91
N ILE A 159 -9.96 18.46 -16.44
CA ILE A 159 -9.34 18.00 -15.22
C ILE A 159 -8.11 17.19 -15.58
N LEU A 160 -6.94 17.59 -15.03
CA LEU A 160 -5.74 16.78 -14.99
C LEU A 160 -5.58 16.26 -13.56
N SER A 161 -5.67 14.96 -13.39
CA SER A 161 -5.42 14.33 -12.10
C SER A 161 -4.06 13.65 -12.10
N LEU A 162 -3.28 13.83 -11.03
CA LEU A 162 -2.05 13.13 -10.79
C LEU A 162 -2.24 12.20 -9.59
N ILE A 163 -2.04 10.91 -9.81
CA ILE A 163 -2.13 9.87 -8.80
C ILE A 163 -0.70 9.46 -8.43
N HIS A 164 -0.37 9.53 -7.15
CA HIS A 164 0.87 9.02 -6.60
C HIS A 164 0.58 7.78 -5.73
N ILE A 165 1.27 6.70 -6.04
CA ILE A 165 1.25 5.44 -5.28
C ILE A 165 2.68 5.07 -4.94
#